data_54653b8d2ffacb65e5aacc0600ef210a
#
_entry.id   54653b8d2ffacb65e5aacc0600ef210a
#
_cell.length_a   1.000
_cell.length_b   1.000
_cell.length_c   1.000
_cell.angle_alpha   90.00
_cell.angle_beta   90.00
_cell.angle_gamma   90.00
#
_symmetry.space_group_name_H-M   'P 1'
#
loop_
_entity.id
_entity.type
_entity.pdbx_description
1 polymer ?
#
loop_
_entity_poly.entity_id
_entity_poly.type
_entity_poly.pdbx_seq_one_letter_code
_entity_poly.pdbx_strand_id
1 'polypeptide(L)'
;MRHGIEPIGYLRSCFREKFAIPRQPRLAPAARGVLELLPPFDTGEAVAGLEQVSHVWLLFLFHQALEEKPRLRVRPPRLGGNRMVGVFATRATHRPNGIGQSVVRLDQVEPGRLLVSGIDLLDGTPIIDIKPYVPYADALPEARNDMAAEAPVLIEVHWSESALAQARGEALRLAEPVVELIEQCLAQDPRPAYQKPDPERRYGAQFWDLDVRWHYPDGDSIRVLEVVPA
;
A
#
# COMPACT_ATOMS: atom_id res chain seq x y z
N MET A 1 19.91 -19.93 17.13
CA MET A 1 20.43 -19.83 15.75
C MET A 1 19.86 -18.59 15.12
N ARG A 2 20.65 -17.66 14.57
CA ARG A 2 20.19 -16.49 13.83
C ARG A 2 20.28 -16.82 12.35
N HIS A 3 19.19 -16.62 11.59
CA HIS A 3 19.18 -16.76 10.14
C HIS A 3 19.23 -15.35 9.54
N GLY A 4 20.20 -15.09 8.68
CA GLY A 4 20.24 -13.87 7.86
C GLY A 4 19.25 -14.00 6.71
N ILE A 5 18.50 -12.93 6.42
CA ILE A 5 17.63 -12.83 5.24
C ILE A 5 18.13 -11.63 4.45
N GLU A 6 18.42 -11.82 3.18
CA GLU A 6 18.85 -10.78 2.27
C GLU A 6 17.74 -10.45 1.28
N PRO A 7 17.56 -9.17 0.91
CA PRO A 7 16.62 -8.79 -0.12
C PRO A 7 16.99 -9.38 -1.50
N ILE A 8 15.99 -9.86 -2.22
CA ILE A 8 16.13 -10.26 -3.63
C ILE A 8 15.93 -9.08 -4.58
N GLY A 9 15.41 -7.97 -4.09
CA GLY A 9 15.11 -6.78 -4.85
C GLY A 9 14.50 -5.68 -4.00
N TYR A 10 14.19 -4.55 -4.64
CA TYR A 10 13.53 -3.41 -4.01
C TYR A 10 12.33 -2.97 -4.84
N LEU A 11 11.21 -2.70 -4.19
CA LEU A 11 10.04 -2.18 -4.85
C LEU A 11 10.14 -0.66 -4.98
N ARG A 12 10.05 -0.15 -6.21
CA ARG A 12 9.78 1.26 -6.51
C ARG A 12 8.28 1.46 -6.53
N SER A 13 7.79 2.39 -5.73
CA SER A 13 6.38 2.61 -5.46
C SER A 13 6.02 4.09 -5.55
N CYS A 14 4.74 4.35 -5.79
CA CYS A 14 4.16 5.69 -5.71
C CYS A 14 4.08 6.24 -4.27
N PHE A 15 4.19 5.40 -3.24
CA PHE A 15 4.04 5.79 -1.83
C PHE A 15 5.36 6.23 -1.22
N ARG A 16 5.50 7.53 -0.95
CA ARG A 16 6.71 8.11 -0.35
C ARG A 16 6.70 8.10 1.18
N GLU A 17 5.52 8.05 1.78
CA GLU A 17 5.33 8.07 3.22
C GLU A 17 4.24 7.08 3.66
N LYS A 18 4.18 6.79 4.97
CA LYS A 18 3.24 5.80 5.53
C LYS A 18 1.79 6.29 5.56
N PHE A 19 1.58 7.61 5.49
CA PHE A 19 0.26 8.19 5.51
C PHE A 19 -0.42 8.02 4.14
N ALA A 20 -1.72 7.73 4.16
CA ALA A 20 -2.54 7.47 2.97
C ALA A 20 -2.19 6.22 2.13
N ILE A 21 -1.26 5.35 2.56
CA ILE A 21 -1.10 4.03 1.95
C ILE A 21 -2.41 3.23 2.12
N PRO A 22 -2.86 2.48 1.11
CA PRO A 22 -4.02 1.61 1.22
C PRO A 22 -3.89 0.63 2.39
N ARG A 23 -5.02 0.36 3.06
CA ARG A 23 -5.03 -0.54 4.24
C ARG A 23 -4.68 -1.99 3.89
N GLN A 24 -4.95 -2.38 2.68
CA GLN A 24 -4.66 -3.68 2.10
C GLN A 24 -4.36 -3.49 0.61
N PRO A 25 -3.53 -4.36 0.01
CA PRO A 25 -3.41 -4.42 -1.44
C PRO A 25 -4.80 -4.61 -2.06
N ARG A 26 -5.02 -4.35 -3.28
CA ARG A 26 -6.33 -4.44 -3.97
C ARG A 26 -7.38 -3.38 -3.58
N LEU A 27 -7.23 -2.64 -2.48
CA LEU A 27 -8.09 -1.50 -2.18
C LEU A 27 -7.72 -0.24 -3.00
N ALA A 28 -6.52 -0.25 -3.60
CA ALA A 28 -6.08 0.75 -4.58
C ALA A 28 -5.43 0.05 -5.78
N PRO A 29 -6.23 -0.55 -6.67
CA PRO A 29 -5.70 -1.24 -7.86
C PRO A 29 -4.93 -0.33 -8.81
N ALA A 30 -5.15 0.98 -8.77
CA ALA A 30 -4.37 1.96 -9.52
C ALA A 30 -2.95 2.18 -8.98
N ALA A 31 -2.63 1.69 -7.78
CA ALA A 31 -1.28 1.78 -7.22
C ALA A 31 -0.32 0.85 -7.98
N ARG A 32 0.60 1.43 -8.74
CA ARG A 32 1.59 0.70 -9.53
C ARG A 32 2.97 0.77 -8.89
N GLY A 33 3.77 -0.26 -9.16
CA GLY A 33 5.17 -0.31 -8.74
C GLY A 33 6.02 -1.17 -9.65
N VAL A 34 7.33 -1.01 -9.52
CA VAL A 34 8.33 -1.81 -10.22
C VAL A 34 9.21 -2.48 -9.19
N LEU A 35 9.20 -3.79 -9.16
CA LEU A 35 10.17 -4.56 -8.39
C LEU A 35 11.45 -4.68 -9.21
N GLU A 36 12.51 -4.06 -8.75
CA GLU A 36 13.87 -4.15 -9.30
C GLU A 36 14.60 -5.30 -8.59
N LEU A 37 14.89 -6.36 -9.33
CA LEU A 37 15.59 -7.53 -8.81
C LEU A 37 17.11 -7.28 -8.75
N LEU A 38 17.76 -7.84 -7.74
CA LEU A 38 19.21 -7.79 -7.55
C LEU A 38 19.90 -9.05 -8.11
N PRO A 39 21.18 -8.97 -8.51
CA PRO A 39 21.97 -10.15 -8.78
C PRO A 39 22.00 -11.13 -7.60
N PRO A 40 21.91 -12.43 -7.82
CA PRO A 40 21.83 -13.12 -9.12
C PRO A 40 20.41 -13.32 -9.68
N PHE A 41 19.39 -12.67 -9.08
CA PHE A 41 17.97 -12.88 -9.40
C PHE A 41 17.48 -12.00 -10.57
N ASP A 42 18.30 -11.09 -11.06
CA ASP A 42 17.99 -10.14 -12.14
C ASP A 42 18.04 -10.74 -13.55
N THR A 43 17.94 -12.06 -13.65
CA THR A 43 18.04 -12.84 -14.89
C THR A 43 16.68 -13.35 -15.35
N GLY A 44 16.56 -13.63 -16.64
CA GLY A 44 15.36 -14.27 -17.19
C GLY A 44 15.11 -15.68 -16.63
N GLU A 45 16.17 -16.38 -16.18
CA GLU A 45 16.04 -17.69 -15.55
C GLU A 45 15.26 -17.64 -14.23
N ALA A 46 15.54 -16.63 -13.41
CA ALA A 46 14.88 -16.48 -12.09
C ALA A 46 13.39 -16.18 -12.21
N VAL A 47 12.95 -15.56 -13.30
CA VAL A 47 11.55 -15.15 -13.51
C VAL A 47 10.82 -16.01 -14.55
N ALA A 48 11.48 -17.03 -15.11
CA ALA A 48 10.90 -17.92 -16.12
C ALA A 48 9.63 -18.60 -15.59
N GLY A 49 8.54 -18.51 -16.36
CA GLY A 49 7.23 -19.06 -15.98
C GLY A 49 6.31 -18.09 -15.26
N LEU A 50 6.80 -16.95 -14.74
CA LEU A 50 5.96 -15.93 -14.12
C LEU A 50 4.99 -15.27 -15.10
N GLU A 51 5.27 -15.29 -16.39
CA GLU A 51 4.36 -14.80 -17.44
C GLU A 51 3.03 -15.57 -17.52
N GLN A 52 2.96 -16.75 -16.91
CA GLN A 52 1.74 -17.56 -16.79
C GLN A 52 0.92 -17.25 -15.52
N VAL A 53 1.40 -16.33 -14.68
CA VAL A 53 0.86 -16.02 -13.36
C VAL A 53 0.29 -14.61 -13.35
N SER A 54 -0.96 -14.46 -12.93
CA SER A 54 -1.62 -13.14 -12.88
C SER A 54 -1.38 -12.39 -11.57
N HIS A 55 -1.10 -13.09 -10.47
CA HIS A 55 -0.90 -12.52 -9.13
C HIS A 55 0.22 -13.24 -8.41
N VAL A 56 0.95 -12.48 -7.61
CA VAL A 56 2.03 -13.01 -6.77
C VAL A 56 1.90 -12.53 -5.33
N TRP A 57 2.36 -13.35 -4.40
CA TRP A 57 2.69 -12.93 -3.06
C TRP A 57 4.06 -12.25 -3.09
N LEU A 58 4.13 -11.03 -2.55
CA LEU A 58 5.37 -10.38 -2.19
C LEU A 58 5.58 -10.54 -0.68
N LEU A 59 6.69 -11.15 -0.28
CA LEU A 59 7.17 -11.15 1.08
C LEU A 59 8.22 -10.06 1.21
N PHE A 60 8.11 -9.20 2.22
CA PHE A 60 8.94 -8.01 2.33
C PHE A 60 9.24 -7.62 3.77
N LEU A 61 10.17 -6.68 3.95
CA LEU A 61 10.49 -6.14 5.25
C LEU A 61 9.84 -4.76 5.45
N PHE A 62 9.20 -4.57 6.60
CA PHE A 62 8.78 -3.25 7.06
C PHE A 62 9.99 -2.41 7.51
N HIS A 63 10.85 -2.07 6.55
CA HIS A 63 12.17 -1.47 6.77
C HIS A 63 12.14 -0.17 7.60
N GLN A 64 11.03 0.58 7.55
CA GLN A 64 10.85 1.79 8.35
C GLN A 64 10.10 1.58 9.68
N ALA A 65 9.81 0.33 10.05
CA ALA A 65 9.11 -0.01 11.28
C ALA A 65 9.82 -1.11 12.10
N LEU A 66 11.09 -1.37 11.77
CA LEU A 66 11.94 -2.29 12.53
C LEU A 66 12.25 -1.67 13.89
N GLU A 67 12.00 -2.42 14.96
CA GLU A 67 12.25 -2.01 16.34
C GLU A 67 13.22 -2.99 17.00
N GLU A 68 14.09 -2.49 17.87
CA GLU A 68 15.01 -3.32 18.64
C GLU A 68 14.27 -4.28 19.60
N LYS A 69 13.12 -3.83 20.11
CA LYS A 69 12.28 -4.62 21.03
C LYS A 69 10.95 -4.95 20.39
N PRO A 70 10.55 -6.22 20.32
CA PRO A 70 9.29 -6.60 19.73
C PRO A 70 8.11 -6.07 20.54
N ARG A 71 7.12 -5.52 19.87
CA ARG A 71 5.82 -5.17 20.47
C ARG A 71 4.94 -6.41 20.53
N LEU A 72 4.56 -6.81 21.73
CA LEU A 72 3.66 -7.96 21.92
C LEU A 72 2.18 -7.57 21.70
N ARG A 73 1.85 -6.30 21.90
CA ARG A 73 0.48 -5.77 21.75
C ARG A 73 0.50 -4.48 20.95
N VAL A 74 -0.50 -4.33 20.13
CA VAL A 74 -0.70 -3.15 19.27
C VAL A 74 -2.14 -2.62 19.45
N ARG A 75 -2.32 -1.36 19.08
CA ARG A 75 -3.63 -0.72 19.05
C ARG A 75 -3.97 -0.44 17.59
N PRO A 76 -4.74 -1.33 16.93
CA PRO A 76 -5.11 -1.12 15.53
C PRO A 76 -6.15 0.03 15.44
N PRO A 77 -5.78 1.20 14.94
CA PRO A 77 -6.64 2.40 15.00
C PRO A 77 -7.93 2.25 14.18
N ARG A 78 -7.97 1.27 13.27
CA ARG A 78 -9.07 1.07 12.33
C ARG A 78 -9.84 -0.24 12.53
N LEU A 79 -9.37 -1.10 13.44
CA LEU A 79 -10.05 -2.35 13.80
C LEU A 79 -10.65 -2.21 15.21
N GLY A 80 -11.67 -1.37 15.35
CA GLY A 80 -12.40 -1.21 16.62
C GLY A 80 -11.75 -0.26 17.63
N GLY A 81 -10.85 0.64 17.22
CA GLY A 81 -10.51 1.83 18.03
C GLY A 81 -9.46 1.59 19.12
N ASN A 82 -9.83 1.78 20.39
CA ASN A 82 -8.88 1.93 21.49
C ASN A 82 -8.41 0.62 22.15
N ARG A 83 -8.88 -0.53 21.70
CA ARG A 83 -8.56 -1.82 22.33
C ARG A 83 -7.15 -2.28 21.96
N MET A 84 -6.34 -2.67 22.95
CA MET A 84 -5.06 -3.33 22.74
C MET A 84 -5.28 -4.81 22.44
N VAL A 85 -4.69 -5.31 21.34
CA VAL A 85 -4.74 -6.71 20.95
C VAL A 85 -3.34 -7.27 20.72
N GLY A 86 -3.20 -8.58 20.72
CA GLY A 86 -1.93 -9.24 20.41
C GLY A 86 -1.48 -8.90 18.99
N VAL A 87 -0.18 -8.73 18.78
CA VAL A 87 0.38 -8.34 17.48
C VAL A 87 0.04 -9.35 16.39
N PHE A 88 -0.02 -10.64 16.72
CA PHE A 88 -0.34 -11.69 15.76
C PHE A 88 -1.81 -11.74 15.34
N ALA A 89 -2.69 -11.10 16.11
CA ALA A 89 -4.08 -10.93 15.72
C ALA A 89 -4.31 -9.79 14.73
N THR A 90 -3.25 -9.14 14.25
CA THR A 90 -3.31 -7.97 13.35
C THR A 90 -2.32 -8.09 12.20
N ARG A 91 -2.48 -7.22 11.20
CA ARG A 91 -1.49 -6.98 10.13
C ARG A 91 -0.68 -5.69 10.37
N ALA A 92 -0.45 -5.35 11.65
CA ALA A 92 0.35 -4.19 12.03
C ALA A 92 1.79 -4.31 11.50
N THR A 93 2.41 -3.19 11.16
CA THR A 93 3.78 -3.10 10.65
C THR A 93 4.85 -3.38 11.71
N HIS A 94 4.53 -3.10 12.99
CA HIS A 94 5.42 -3.39 14.14
C HIS A 94 5.32 -4.85 14.54
N ARG A 95 6.01 -5.71 13.81
CA ARG A 95 5.96 -7.17 13.97
C ARG A 95 7.30 -7.76 14.38
N PRO A 96 7.32 -8.91 15.08
CA PRO A 96 8.55 -9.71 15.20
C PRO A 96 9.12 -10.00 13.80
N ASN A 97 10.43 -9.77 13.64
CA ASN A 97 11.15 -9.90 12.37
C ASN A 97 10.76 -8.91 11.26
N GLY A 98 9.76 -8.06 11.46
CA GLY A 98 9.35 -7.03 10.50
C GLY A 98 8.87 -7.54 9.14
N ILE A 99 8.41 -8.80 9.03
CA ILE A 99 8.00 -9.40 7.76
C ILE A 99 6.57 -9.01 7.44
N GLY A 100 6.36 -8.48 6.23
CA GLY A 100 5.07 -8.23 5.61
C GLY A 100 4.79 -9.18 4.45
N GLN A 101 3.53 -9.25 4.05
CA GLN A 101 3.05 -10.09 2.96
C GLN A 101 1.86 -9.44 2.29
N SER A 102 1.91 -9.29 0.95
CA SER A 102 0.83 -8.73 0.15
C SER A 102 0.65 -9.50 -1.15
N VAL A 103 -0.60 -9.72 -1.56
CA VAL A 103 -0.93 -10.20 -2.90
C VAL A 103 -1.03 -9.00 -3.82
N VAL A 104 -0.28 -9.02 -4.92
CA VAL A 104 -0.29 -7.98 -5.93
C VAL A 104 -0.56 -8.59 -7.31
N ARG A 105 -1.11 -7.80 -8.23
CA ARG A 105 -1.22 -8.20 -9.62
C ARG A 105 0.14 -8.10 -10.28
N LEU A 106 0.50 -9.09 -11.08
CA LEU A 106 1.68 -9.09 -11.94
C LEU A 106 1.25 -8.62 -13.33
N ASP A 107 1.66 -7.41 -13.71
CA ASP A 107 1.25 -6.80 -14.97
C ASP A 107 2.21 -7.12 -16.11
N GLN A 108 3.53 -7.17 -15.82
CA GLN A 108 4.55 -7.49 -16.82
C GLN A 108 5.79 -8.11 -16.17
N VAL A 109 6.39 -9.05 -16.87
CA VAL A 109 7.63 -9.75 -16.48
C VAL A 109 8.73 -9.39 -17.45
N GLU A 110 9.83 -8.85 -16.93
CA GLU A 110 11.05 -8.54 -17.66
C GLU A 110 12.24 -9.09 -16.89
N PRO A 111 13.36 -9.46 -17.54
CA PRO A 111 14.59 -9.78 -16.83
C PRO A 111 15.00 -8.63 -15.90
N GLY A 112 15.17 -8.93 -14.62
CA GLY A 112 15.54 -7.95 -13.60
C GLY A 112 14.41 -7.02 -13.14
N ARG A 113 13.22 -7.04 -13.75
CA ARG A 113 12.12 -6.13 -13.39
C ARG A 113 10.75 -6.81 -13.49
N LEU A 114 9.93 -6.62 -12.46
CA LEU A 114 8.53 -7.03 -12.47
C LEU A 114 7.64 -5.80 -12.27
N LEU A 115 6.73 -5.56 -13.19
CA LEU A 115 5.73 -4.50 -13.06
C LEU A 115 4.52 -5.07 -12.33
N VAL A 116 4.08 -4.39 -11.28
CA VAL A 116 3.01 -4.86 -10.40
C VAL A 116 2.01 -3.74 -10.12
N SER A 117 0.76 -4.12 -9.83
CA SER A 117 -0.28 -3.19 -9.42
C SER A 117 -1.11 -3.71 -8.23
N GLY A 118 -1.89 -2.82 -7.61
CA GLY A 118 -2.62 -3.11 -6.38
C GLY A 118 -1.66 -3.28 -5.19
N ILE A 119 -0.63 -2.44 -5.12
CA ILE A 119 0.39 -2.47 -4.06
C ILE A 119 -0.01 -1.62 -2.85
N ASP A 120 0.53 -1.98 -1.68
CA ASP A 120 0.39 -1.25 -0.41
C ASP A 120 1.73 -1.08 0.32
N LEU A 121 2.82 -0.97 -0.45
CA LEU A 121 4.19 -0.91 0.03
C LEU A 121 4.84 0.45 -0.24
N LEU A 122 5.61 0.93 0.72
CA LEU A 122 6.45 2.13 0.57
C LEU A 122 7.50 1.98 -0.53
N ASP A 123 7.88 3.09 -1.13
CA ASP A 123 9.04 3.14 -2.02
C ASP A 123 10.32 2.63 -1.32
N GLY A 124 11.14 1.89 -2.05
CA GLY A 124 12.35 1.28 -1.53
C GLY A 124 12.13 0.10 -0.58
N THR A 125 10.91 -0.46 -0.50
CA THR A 125 10.65 -1.64 0.35
C THR A 125 11.48 -2.85 -0.11
N PRO A 126 12.31 -3.44 0.79
CA PRO A 126 13.08 -4.64 0.47
C PRO A 126 12.15 -5.85 0.31
N ILE A 127 12.21 -6.51 -0.83
CA ILE A 127 11.49 -7.75 -1.11
C ILE A 127 12.43 -8.93 -0.81
N ILE A 128 11.93 -9.90 -0.05
CA ILE A 128 12.71 -11.06 0.42
C ILE A 128 12.30 -12.36 -0.28
N ASP A 129 11.10 -12.43 -0.85
CA ASP A 129 10.64 -13.58 -1.62
C ASP A 129 9.44 -13.22 -2.50
N ILE A 130 9.24 -13.99 -3.57
CA ILE A 130 8.09 -13.92 -4.46
C ILE A 130 7.52 -15.32 -4.60
N LYS A 131 6.20 -15.47 -4.47
CA LYS A 131 5.53 -16.75 -4.71
C LYS A 131 4.32 -16.53 -5.64
N PRO A 132 4.04 -17.43 -6.57
CA PRO A 132 2.80 -17.37 -7.32
C PRO A 132 1.60 -17.50 -6.38
N TYR A 133 0.55 -16.71 -6.64
CA TYR A 133 -0.74 -16.90 -6.00
C TYR A 133 -1.48 -18.08 -6.66
N VAL A 134 -1.86 -19.05 -5.85
CA VAL A 134 -2.52 -20.28 -6.32
C VAL A 134 -3.99 -20.28 -5.85
N PRO A 135 -4.96 -19.91 -6.72
CA PRO A 135 -6.33 -19.64 -6.31
C PRO A 135 -7.00 -20.78 -5.52
N TYR A 136 -6.81 -22.03 -5.93
CA TYR A 136 -7.44 -23.16 -5.26
C TYR A 136 -6.84 -23.47 -3.87
N ALA A 137 -5.62 -22.99 -3.59
CA ALA A 137 -4.92 -23.23 -2.33
C ALA A 137 -4.97 -22.01 -1.40
N ASP A 138 -4.91 -20.80 -1.97
CA ASP A 138 -4.76 -19.56 -1.19
C ASP A 138 -6.11 -18.89 -0.87
N ALA A 139 -7.17 -19.15 -1.67
CA ALA A 139 -8.49 -18.59 -1.42
C ALA A 139 -9.29 -19.47 -0.46
N LEU A 140 -9.67 -18.91 0.68
CA LEU A 140 -10.49 -19.56 1.71
C LEU A 140 -11.78 -18.74 1.94
N PRO A 141 -12.82 -18.90 1.10
CA PRO A 141 -14.04 -18.10 1.18
C PRO A 141 -14.77 -18.22 2.52
N GLU A 142 -14.64 -19.36 3.21
CA GLU A 142 -15.24 -19.64 4.51
C GLU A 142 -14.42 -19.09 5.70
N ALA A 143 -13.23 -18.53 5.46
CA ALA A 143 -12.38 -17.99 6.52
C ALA A 143 -13.05 -16.80 7.22
N ARG A 144 -12.96 -16.78 8.54
CA ARG A 144 -13.57 -15.74 9.39
C ARG A 144 -12.50 -14.89 10.07
N ASN A 145 -12.77 -13.59 10.13
CA ASN A 145 -12.02 -12.66 10.94
C ASN A 145 -12.96 -11.61 11.53
N ASP A 146 -13.43 -11.83 12.75
CA ASP A 146 -14.42 -10.99 13.41
C ASP A 146 -13.91 -9.55 13.71
N MET A 147 -12.59 -9.34 13.70
CA MET A 147 -12.01 -8.01 13.85
C MET A 147 -11.97 -7.20 12.55
N ALA A 148 -12.15 -7.86 11.41
CA ALA A 148 -12.16 -7.28 10.08
C ALA A 148 -13.10 -8.08 9.18
N ALA A 149 -14.35 -8.24 9.62
CA ALA A 149 -15.36 -9.05 8.92
C ALA A 149 -15.76 -8.42 7.58
N GLU A 150 -15.73 -7.08 7.50
CA GLU A 150 -16.16 -6.33 6.34
C GLU A 150 -15.03 -5.45 5.78
N ALA A 151 -15.12 -5.17 4.50
CA ALA A 151 -14.27 -4.17 3.86
C ALA A 151 -14.54 -2.78 4.48
N PRO A 152 -13.54 -1.88 4.49
CA PRO A 152 -13.75 -0.52 4.97
C PRO A 152 -14.83 0.18 4.14
N VAL A 153 -15.73 0.91 4.83
CA VAL A 153 -16.66 1.82 4.17
C VAL A 153 -15.84 2.90 3.48
N LEU A 154 -16.12 3.10 2.20
CA LEU A 154 -15.49 4.17 1.43
C LEU A 154 -16.30 5.45 1.56
N ILE A 155 -15.59 6.57 1.65
CA ILE A 155 -16.20 7.91 1.66
C ILE A 155 -16.04 8.57 0.29
N GLU A 156 -16.91 9.54 -0.01
CA GLU A 156 -16.85 10.25 -1.28
C GLU A 156 -15.63 11.18 -1.36
N VAL A 157 -14.99 11.20 -2.52
CA VAL A 157 -13.85 12.07 -2.82
C VAL A 157 -14.26 13.05 -3.91
N HIS A 158 -14.31 14.32 -3.54
CA HIS A 158 -14.61 15.43 -4.45
C HIS A 158 -13.31 16.18 -4.78
N TRP A 159 -13.34 16.89 -5.89
CA TRP A 159 -12.22 17.70 -6.37
C TRP A 159 -12.60 19.17 -6.51
N SER A 160 -11.68 20.07 -6.20
CA SER A 160 -11.76 21.40 -6.78
C SER A 160 -11.42 21.33 -8.27
N GLU A 161 -11.96 22.28 -9.08
CA GLU A 161 -11.66 22.30 -10.51
C GLU A 161 -10.16 22.42 -10.78
N SER A 162 -9.46 23.25 -9.99
CA SER A 162 -8.01 23.42 -10.10
C SER A 162 -7.24 22.16 -9.76
N ALA A 163 -7.58 21.47 -8.66
CA ALA A 163 -6.90 20.26 -8.26
C ALA A 163 -7.09 19.12 -9.27
N LEU A 164 -8.29 18.99 -9.83
CA LEU A 164 -8.55 17.99 -10.86
C LEU A 164 -7.77 18.28 -12.15
N ALA A 165 -7.69 19.55 -12.56
CA ALA A 165 -6.87 19.95 -13.70
C ALA A 165 -5.39 19.69 -13.46
N GLN A 166 -4.85 20.00 -12.26
CA GLN A 166 -3.49 19.69 -11.85
C GLN A 166 -3.24 18.18 -11.90
N ALA A 167 -4.09 17.36 -11.25
CA ALA A 167 -3.94 15.92 -11.22
C ALA A 167 -3.94 15.28 -12.62
N ARG A 168 -4.77 15.78 -13.54
CA ARG A 168 -4.78 15.34 -14.95
C ARG A 168 -3.50 15.73 -15.69
N GLY A 169 -2.97 16.92 -15.44
CA GLY A 169 -1.68 17.34 -15.99
C GLY A 169 -0.54 16.45 -15.51
N GLU A 170 -0.51 16.15 -14.22
CA GLU A 170 0.49 15.27 -13.62
C GLU A 170 0.35 13.82 -14.07
N ALA A 171 -0.88 13.34 -14.30
CA ALA A 171 -1.12 12.01 -14.87
C ALA A 171 -0.49 11.86 -16.27
N LEU A 172 -0.55 12.92 -17.09
CA LEU A 172 0.13 12.92 -18.40
C LEU A 172 1.65 13.00 -18.25
N ARG A 173 2.17 13.80 -17.31
CA ARG A 173 3.61 13.94 -17.06
C ARG A 173 4.24 12.64 -16.58
N LEU A 174 3.59 11.97 -15.62
CA LEU A 174 4.07 10.75 -15.00
C LEU A 174 3.76 9.48 -15.81
N ALA A 175 2.80 9.56 -16.74
CA ALA A 175 2.19 8.41 -17.42
C ALA A 175 1.57 7.39 -16.43
N GLU A 176 0.97 7.92 -15.35
CA GLU A 176 0.40 7.16 -14.24
C GLU A 176 -1.06 7.54 -13.96
N PRO A 177 -1.88 6.64 -13.38
CA PRO A 177 -3.28 6.90 -13.07
C PRO A 177 -3.44 7.75 -11.80
N VAL A 178 -2.95 9.00 -11.83
CA VAL A 178 -2.85 9.90 -10.65
C VAL A 178 -4.21 10.15 -10.02
N VAL A 179 -5.23 10.47 -10.83
CA VAL A 179 -6.58 10.77 -10.32
C VAL A 179 -7.16 9.55 -9.61
N GLU A 180 -7.15 8.40 -10.28
CA GLU A 180 -7.70 7.15 -9.78
C GLU A 180 -6.97 6.68 -8.50
N LEU A 181 -5.65 6.81 -8.45
CA LEU A 181 -4.88 6.45 -7.27
C LEU A 181 -5.25 7.31 -6.07
N ILE A 182 -5.28 8.65 -6.25
CA ILE A 182 -5.64 9.59 -5.18
C ILE A 182 -7.04 9.28 -4.65
N GLU A 183 -8.03 9.10 -5.54
CA GLU A 183 -9.40 8.75 -5.16
C GLU A 183 -9.45 7.44 -4.35
N GLN A 184 -8.81 6.39 -4.84
CA GLN A 184 -8.81 5.08 -4.19
C GLN A 184 -8.13 5.10 -2.80
N CYS A 185 -7.07 5.88 -2.65
CA CYS A 185 -6.38 6.03 -1.37
C CYS A 185 -7.20 6.87 -0.37
N LEU A 186 -7.72 8.00 -0.82
CA LEU A 186 -8.45 8.92 0.05
C LEU A 186 -9.85 8.40 0.42
N ALA A 187 -10.52 7.69 -0.47
CA ALA A 187 -11.82 7.06 -0.18
C ALA A 187 -11.79 6.10 1.01
N GLN A 188 -10.61 5.55 1.36
CA GLN A 188 -10.43 4.70 2.53
C GLN A 188 -10.34 5.47 3.85
N ASP A 189 -10.57 6.77 3.85
CA ASP A 189 -10.43 7.68 5.00
C ASP A 189 -9.11 7.50 5.76
N PRO A 190 -8.02 8.13 5.30
CA PRO A 190 -6.70 7.97 5.92
C PRO A 190 -6.60 8.58 7.33
N ARG A 191 -7.60 9.34 7.80
CA ARG A 191 -7.61 9.91 9.16
C ARG A 191 -7.46 8.81 10.21
N PRO A 192 -6.72 9.06 11.30
CA PRO A 192 -6.81 8.25 12.51
C PRO A 192 -8.24 8.28 13.08
N ALA A 193 -8.81 7.12 13.43
CA ALA A 193 -10.19 7.00 13.90
C ALA A 193 -10.49 7.82 15.18
N TYR A 194 -9.46 8.18 15.98
CA TYR A 194 -9.62 9.01 17.17
C TYR A 194 -9.68 10.52 16.86
N GLN A 195 -9.40 10.92 15.64
CA GLN A 195 -9.35 12.32 15.24
C GLN A 195 -10.75 12.83 14.94
N LYS A 196 -11.17 13.85 15.68
CA LYS A 196 -12.45 14.52 15.43
C LYS A 196 -12.41 15.25 14.08
N PRO A 197 -13.52 15.27 13.34
CA PRO A 197 -13.65 16.10 12.16
C PRO A 197 -13.37 17.57 12.48
N ASP A 198 -12.59 18.21 11.62
CA ASP A 198 -12.29 19.64 11.67
C ASP A 198 -12.25 20.14 10.21
N PRO A 199 -13.28 20.89 9.77
CA PRO A 199 -13.37 21.38 8.38
C PRO A 199 -12.23 22.30 7.97
N GLU A 200 -11.63 23.02 8.92
CA GLU A 200 -10.53 23.96 8.65
C GLU A 200 -9.17 23.25 8.54
N ARG A 201 -9.11 22.00 9.01
CA ARG A 201 -7.86 21.24 8.99
C ARG A 201 -7.55 20.75 7.60
N ARG A 202 -6.33 21.07 7.14
CA ARG A 202 -5.77 20.55 5.90
C ARG A 202 -4.90 19.34 6.18
N TYR A 203 -5.02 18.34 5.33
CA TYR A 203 -4.22 17.13 5.32
C TYR A 203 -3.38 17.12 4.07
N GLY A 204 -2.28 16.40 4.09
CA GLY A 204 -1.42 16.20 2.93
C GLY A 204 -0.81 14.82 2.92
N ALA A 205 -0.49 14.32 1.73
CA ALA A 205 0.26 13.10 1.50
C ALA A 205 1.07 13.21 0.22
N GLN A 206 2.20 12.48 0.20
CA GLN A 206 3.06 12.43 -0.97
C GLN A 206 2.85 11.14 -1.76
N PHE A 207 2.52 11.32 -3.05
CA PHE A 207 2.43 10.24 -4.04
C PHE A 207 3.40 10.56 -5.19
N TRP A 208 4.27 9.65 -5.57
CA TRP A 208 5.40 9.91 -6.49
C TRP A 208 6.23 11.11 -6.02
N ASP A 209 6.30 12.16 -6.86
CA ASP A 209 6.89 13.45 -6.56
C ASP A 209 5.83 14.55 -6.38
N LEU A 210 4.60 14.18 -5.99
CA LEU A 210 3.46 15.07 -5.84
C LEU A 210 3.09 15.26 -4.38
N ASP A 211 2.83 16.50 -3.98
CA ASP A 211 2.18 16.86 -2.71
C ASP A 211 0.68 17.02 -2.98
N VAL A 212 -0.14 16.16 -2.37
CA VAL A 212 -1.60 16.15 -2.50
C VAL A 212 -2.20 16.68 -1.22
N ARG A 213 -3.06 17.70 -1.31
CA ARG A 213 -3.70 18.35 -0.16
C ARG A 213 -5.20 18.28 -0.22
N TRP A 214 -5.82 18.00 0.93
CA TRP A 214 -7.27 17.88 1.05
C TRP A 214 -7.78 18.32 2.43
N HIS A 215 -9.09 18.44 2.55
CA HIS A 215 -9.80 18.61 3.82
C HIS A 215 -11.09 17.79 3.86
N TYR A 216 -11.76 17.81 4.98
CA TYR A 216 -13.04 17.15 5.19
C TYR A 216 -14.11 18.22 5.44
N PRO A 217 -14.89 18.65 4.41
CA PRO A 217 -15.81 19.77 4.53
C PRO A 217 -16.95 19.53 5.53
N ASP A 218 -17.42 18.29 5.64
CA ASP A 218 -18.54 17.85 6.49
C ASP A 218 -18.19 16.69 7.44
N GLY A 219 -16.97 16.20 7.38
CA GLY A 219 -16.50 15.05 8.16
C GLY A 219 -16.72 13.69 7.51
N ASP A 220 -17.62 13.56 6.54
CA ASP A 220 -18.02 12.31 5.89
C ASP A 220 -17.59 12.25 4.42
N SER A 221 -17.10 13.34 3.85
CA SER A 221 -16.52 13.42 2.51
C SER A 221 -15.14 14.07 2.54
N ILE A 222 -14.39 13.89 1.46
CA ILE A 222 -13.10 14.53 1.23
C ILE A 222 -13.21 15.48 0.04
N ARG A 223 -12.57 16.65 0.14
CA ARG A 223 -12.32 17.52 -1.01
C ARG A 223 -10.84 17.71 -1.23
N VAL A 224 -10.34 17.26 -2.38
CA VAL A 224 -8.97 17.52 -2.83
C VAL A 224 -8.87 18.96 -3.28
N LEU A 225 -7.89 19.68 -2.74
CA LEU A 225 -7.69 21.11 -2.92
C LEU A 225 -6.55 21.43 -3.89
N GLU A 226 -5.51 20.60 -3.89
CA GLU A 226 -4.27 20.86 -4.61
C GLU A 226 -3.51 19.57 -4.90
N VAL A 227 -2.88 19.49 -6.07
CA VAL A 227 -1.95 18.44 -6.49
C VAL A 227 -0.80 19.12 -7.23
N VAL A 228 0.36 19.22 -6.59
CA VAL A 228 1.52 19.95 -7.12
C VAL A 228 2.80 19.14 -6.93
N PRO A 229 3.83 19.35 -7.75
CA PRO A 229 5.16 18.78 -7.50
C PRO A 229 5.68 19.17 -6.12
N ALA A 230 6.29 18.20 -5.39
CA ALA A 230 6.81 18.34 -4.04
C ALA A 230 8.18 19.03 -3.97
#